data_da2d81b053c352090c91937b6fec3627
#
_entry.id   da2d81b053c352090c91937b6fec3627
#
_cell.length_a   1.000
_cell.length_b   1.000
_cell.length_c   1.000
_cell.angle_alpha   90.00
_cell.angle_beta   90.00
_cell.angle_gamma   90.00
#
_symmetry.space_group_name_H-M   'P 1'
#
loop_
_entity.id
_entity.type
_entity.pdbx_description
1 polymer ?
#
loop_
_entity_poly.entity_id
_entity_poly.type
_entity_poly.pdbx_seq_one_letter_code
_entity_poly.pdbx_strand_id
1 'polypeptide(L)'
;MDDFKPLFEYVEKNIENKIELKELADFMGYSPFYISRKFVDIYGIPITGYVRIRKLQYSIKDLLDGMKVIDVAMKYSFESHEGFSRSFKSLFGSSPKNIRNYLQKYEIPEFELFANCEAKSMEEQKMSLSDDMHKMIFTILGNSFEEMTAGFCSKIELSLLPYNCLRIFDDGRGIKLDDDGVIHEEILQNLFSGKPITKVEYAQMGDLPFDDLKLVNSLCEKLTITVWRNGKIYEQDYIRGVPQHSVTSKPNDSKIPHGTQIILKPDTSIFESTQFSKEKLQTWITENYCDLKGNVEIN
;
A
#
# COMPACT_ATOMS: atom_id res chain seq x y z
N MET A 1 6.82 -12.11 26.93
CA MET A 1 5.96 -13.29 26.74
C MET A 1 4.79 -12.85 25.90
N ASP A 2 4.53 -13.53 24.80
CA ASP A 2 3.47 -13.11 23.88
C ASP A 2 2.10 -13.47 24.46
N ASP A 3 1.48 -12.50 25.13
CA ASP A 3 0.20 -12.67 25.83
C ASP A 3 -0.95 -13.14 24.91
N PHE A 4 -0.80 -12.99 23.57
CA PHE A 4 -1.82 -13.30 22.56
C PHE A 4 -1.60 -14.61 21.79
N LYS A 5 -0.51 -15.35 22.04
CA LYS A 5 -0.27 -16.63 21.39
C LYS A 5 -1.47 -17.58 21.46
N PRO A 6 -2.15 -17.76 22.61
CA PRO A 6 -3.34 -18.63 22.69
C PRO A 6 -4.49 -18.15 21.80
N LEU A 7 -4.64 -16.83 21.62
CA LEU A 7 -5.66 -16.26 20.75
C LEU A 7 -5.39 -16.57 19.29
N PHE A 8 -4.12 -16.52 18.84
CA PHE A 8 -3.78 -16.88 17.46
C PHE A 8 -4.06 -18.35 17.20
N GLU A 9 -3.64 -19.24 18.10
CA GLU A 9 -3.95 -20.66 17.99
C GLU A 9 -5.48 -20.92 17.96
N TYR A 10 -6.25 -20.16 18.73
CA TYR A 10 -7.70 -20.23 18.70
C TYR A 10 -8.28 -19.80 17.35
N VAL A 11 -7.82 -18.67 16.79
CA VAL A 11 -8.25 -18.16 15.48
C VAL A 11 -7.94 -19.17 14.39
N GLU A 12 -6.72 -19.71 14.33
CA GLU A 12 -6.30 -20.69 13.33
C GLU A 12 -7.17 -21.95 13.37
N LYS A 13 -7.43 -22.46 14.58
CA LYS A 13 -8.26 -23.65 14.78
C LYS A 13 -9.73 -23.46 14.38
N ASN A 14 -10.23 -22.20 14.45
CA ASN A 14 -11.61 -21.86 14.18
C ASN A 14 -11.78 -21.01 12.91
N ILE A 15 -10.82 -21.03 11.98
CA ILE A 15 -10.73 -20.08 10.88
C ILE A 15 -11.95 -20.08 9.94
N GLU A 16 -12.61 -21.20 9.79
CA GLU A 16 -13.84 -21.35 8.98
C GLU A 16 -15.10 -20.84 9.69
N ASN A 17 -15.07 -20.76 11.03
CA ASN A 17 -16.22 -20.38 11.83
C ASN A 17 -16.39 -18.86 11.88
N LYS A 18 -17.60 -18.41 12.25
CA LYS A 18 -17.81 -17.01 12.62
C LYS A 18 -17.12 -16.78 13.98
N ILE A 19 -16.12 -15.92 14.00
CA ILE A 19 -15.37 -15.56 15.22
C ILE A 19 -15.79 -14.15 15.63
N GLU A 20 -16.36 -14.02 16.83
CA GLU A 20 -16.80 -12.73 17.36
C GLU A 20 -15.81 -12.21 18.41
N LEU A 21 -15.67 -10.87 18.49
CA LEU A 21 -14.79 -10.23 19.47
C LEU A 21 -15.10 -10.66 20.91
N LYS A 22 -16.39 -10.83 21.23
CA LYS A 22 -16.82 -11.28 22.57
C LYS A 22 -16.29 -12.67 22.88
N GLU A 23 -16.36 -13.60 21.95
CA GLU A 23 -15.87 -14.97 22.07
C GLU A 23 -14.35 -15.01 22.33
N LEU A 24 -13.58 -14.20 21.59
CA LEU A 24 -12.14 -14.07 21.80
C LEU A 24 -11.81 -13.45 23.17
N ALA A 25 -12.59 -12.48 23.60
CA ALA A 25 -12.43 -11.85 24.90
C ALA A 25 -12.72 -12.84 26.05
N ASP A 26 -13.80 -13.58 25.96
CA ASP A 26 -14.18 -14.62 26.96
C ASP A 26 -13.11 -15.73 26.99
N PHE A 27 -12.60 -16.16 25.84
CA PHE A 27 -11.52 -17.15 25.73
C PHE A 27 -10.22 -16.69 26.41
N MET A 28 -9.86 -15.42 26.25
CA MET A 28 -8.65 -14.83 26.84
C MET A 28 -8.82 -14.37 28.29
N GLY A 29 -10.04 -14.42 28.85
CA GLY A 29 -10.35 -13.93 30.20
C GLY A 29 -10.31 -12.40 30.31
N TYR A 30 -10.58 -11.68 29.23
CA TYR A 30 -10.59 -10.21 29.17
C TYR A 30 -11.97 -9.66 28.82
N SER A 31 -12.19 -8.37 29.09
CA SER A 31 -13.34 -7.68 28.53
C SER A 31 -13.13 -7.39 27.04
N PRO A 32 -14.21 -7.36 26.21
CA PRO A 32 -14.08 -7.03 24.77
C PRO A 32 -13.39 -5.69 24.51
N PHE A 33 -13.65 -4.70 25.36
CA PHE A 33 -13.00 -3.40 25.26
C PHE A 33 -11.48 -3.47 25.53
N TYR A 34 -11.11 -4.17 26.59
CA TYR A 34 -9.70 -4.30 26.99
C TYR A 34 -8.88 -5.07 25.93
N ILE A 35 -9.38 -6.23 25.49
CA ILE A 35 -8.66 -7.06 24.51
C ILE A 35 -8.53 -6.34 23.17
N SER A 36 -9.59 -5.65 22.71
CA SER A 36 -9.56 -4.88 21.46
C SER A 36 -8.51 -3.78 21.49
N ARG A 37 -8.47 -2.99 22.58
CA ARG A 37 -7.50 -1.91 22.73
C ARG A 37 -6.08 -2.44 22.87
N LYS A 38 -5.87 -3.43 23.74
CA LYS A 38 -4.55 -4.03 23.97
C LYS A 38 -4.01 -4.67 22.69
N PHE A 39 -4.85 -5.31 21.89
CA PHE A 39 -4.47 -5.90 20.62
C PHE A 39 -4.02 -4.82 19.61
N VAL A 40 -4.78 -3.73 19.47
CA VAL A 40 -4.40 -2.59 18.63
C VAL A 40 -3.10 -1.93 19.11
N ASP A 41 -2.95 -1.74 20.42
CA ASP A 41 -1.75 -1.13 21.02
C ASP A 41 -0.47 -1.96 20.73
N ILE A 42 -0.60 -3.30 20.64
CA ILE A 42 0.54 -4.19 20.42
C ILE A 42 0.77 -4.45 18.90
N TYR A 43 -0.31 -4.67 18.14
CA TYR A 43 -0.22 -5.16 16.75
C TYR A 43 -0.63 -4.14 15.69
N GLY A 44 -1.11 -2.97 16.11
CA GLY A 44 -1.46 -1.87 15.21
C GLY A 44 -2.76 -2.05 14.42
N ILE A 45 -3.36 -3.24 14.44
CA ILE A 45 -4.61 -3.55 13.72
C ILE A 45 -5.70 -4.03 14.66
N PRO A 46 -6.99 -3.81 14.34
CA PRO A 46 -8.09 -4.40 15.09
C PRO A 46 -8.06 -5.94 15.03
N ILE A 47 -8.37 -6.60 16.13
CA ILE A 47 -8.42 -8.07 16.21
C ILE A 47 -9.38 -8.68 15.16
N THR A 48 -10.48 -8.01 14.85
CA THR A 48 -11.43 -8.41 13.79
C THR A 48 -10.82 -8.27 12.39
N GLY A 49 -9.95 -7.28 12.20
CA GLY A 49 -9.13 -7.10 11.01
C GLY A 49 -8.16 -8.27 10.81
N TYR A 50 -7.42 -8.64 11.86
CA TYR A 50 -6.56 -9.81 11.87
C TYR A 50 -7.31 -11.09 11.47
N VAL A 51 -8.44 -11.38 12.13
CA VAL A 51 -9.27 -12.56 11.80
C VAL A 51 -9.68 -12.55 10.33
N ARG A 52 -10.10 -11.40 9.81
CA ARG A 52 -10.50 -11.25 8.40
C ARG A 52 -9.34 -11.53 7.44
N ILE A 53 -8.16 -10.99 7.72
CA ILE A 53 -6.95 -11.22 6.90
C ILE A 53 -6.63 -12.71 6.87
N ARG A 54 -6.60 -13.38 8.03
CA ARG A 54 -6.31 -14.83 8.10
C ARG A 54 -7.31 -15.65 7.29
N LYS A 55 -8.60 -15.35 7.36
CA LYS A 55 -9.64 -16.01 6.54
C LYS A 55 -9.41 -15.83 5.04
N LEU A 56 -9.04 -14.63 4.61
CA LEU A 56 -8.73 -14.36 3.21
C LEU A 56 -7.49 -15.13 2.74
N GLN A 57 -6.46 -15.23 3.56
CA GLN A 57 -5.26 -16.00 3.27
C GLN A 57 -5.60 -17.49 3.08
N TYR A 58 -6.32 -18.10 4.03
CA TYR A 58 -6.74 -19.50 3.91
C TYR A 58 -7.63 -19.77 2.69
N SER A 59 -8.44 -18.79 2.28
CA SER A 59 -9.34 -18.91 1.14
C SER A 59 -8.62 -19.05 -0.21
N ILE A 60 -7.35 -18.65 -0.31
CA ILE A 60 -6.56 -18.74 -1.56
C ILE A 60 -6.47 -20.18 -2.03
N LYS A 61 -6.15 -21.11 -1.12
CA LYS A 61 -6.01 -22.53 -1.45
C LYS A 61 -7.28 -23.08 -2.08
N ASP A 62 -8.42 -22.84 -1.45
CA ASP A 62 -9.72 -23.31 -1.96
C ASP A 62 -10.06 -22.73 -3.34
N LEU A 63 -9.71 -21.45 -3.58
CA LEU A 63 -9.88 -20.81 -4.89
C LEU A 63 -8.97 -21.43 -5.95
N LEU A 64 -7.73 -21.77 -5.60
CA LEU A 64 -6.78 -22.43 -6.51
C LEU A 64 -7.19 -23.85 -6.79
N ASP A 65 -7.79 -24.56 -5.83
CA ASP A 65 -8.37 -25.89 -5.97
C ASP A 65 -9.68 -25.88 -6.81
N GLY A 66 -10.16 -24.69 -7.21
CA GLY A 66 -11.29 -24.52 -8.13
C GLY A 66 -12.65 -24.38 -7.45
N MET A 67 -12.68 -24.16 -6.12
CA MET A 67 -13.93 -23.88 -5.41
C MET A 67 -14.56 -22.57 -5.91
N LYS A 68 -15.88 -22.53 -6.01
CA LYS A 68 -16.58 -21.30 -6.44
C LYS A 68 -16.44 -20.20 -5.40
N VAL A 69 -16.27 -18.98 -5.85
CA VAL A 69 -16.05 -17.82 -4.97
C VAL A 69 -17.14 -17.65 -3.91
N ILE A 70 -18.39 -17.95 -4.27
CA ILE A 70 -19.51 -17.89 -3.32
C ILE A 70 -19.40 -18.96 -2.22
N ASP A 71 -18.98 -20.17 -2.58
CA ASP A 71 -18.84 -21.28 -1.63
C ASP A 71 -17.65 -21.00 -0.68
N VAL A 72 -16.56 -20.42 -1.20
CA VAL A 72 -15.42 -19.99 -0.39
C VAL A 72 -15.82 -18.88 0.59
N ALA A 73 -16.57 -17.88 0.13
CA ALA A 73 -17.05 -16.81 1.01
C ALA A 73 -17.92 -17.37 2.16
N MET A 74 -18.79 -18.34 1.85
CA MET A 74 -19.62 -19.02 2.85
C MET A 74 -18.78 -19.88 3.81
N LYS A 75 -17.82 -20.68 3.30
CA LYS A 75 -16.92 -21.51 4.07
C LYS A 75 -16.19 -20.71 5.15
N TYR A 76 -15.69 -19.53 4.80
CA TYR A 76 -14.97 -18.65 5.73
C TYR A 76 -15.88 -17.66 6.48
N SER A 77 -17.21 -17.92 6.46
CA SER A 77 -18.20 -17.14 7.23
C SER A 77 -18.19 -15.62 6.91
N PHE A 78 -18.01 -15.26 5.65
CA PHE A 78 -18.27 -13.89 5.20
C PHE A 78 -19.77 -13.65 5.03
N GLU A 79 -20.24 -12.47 5.43
CA GLU A 79 -21.65 -12.12 5.38
C GLU A 79 -22.21 -12.03 3.96
N SER A 80 -21.34 -11.73 2.98
CA SER A 80 -21.74 -11.69 1.55
C SER A 80 -20.55 -12.00 0.64
N HIS A 81 -20.86 -12.53 -0.53
CA HIS A 81 -19.91 -12.76 -1.61
C HIS A 81 -19.23 -11.46 -2.08
N GLU A 82 -19.97 -10.35 -2.11
CA GLU A 82 -19.46 -9.04 -2.51
C GLU A 82 -18.47 -8.48 -1.46
N GLY A 83 -18.81 -8.66 -0.18
CA GLY A 83 -17.94 -8.27 0.94
C GLY A 83 -16.62 -9.05 0.94
N PHE A 84 -16.71 -10.38 0.72
CA PHE A 84 -15.53 -11.23 0.52
C PHE A 84 -14.67 -10.73 -0.66
N SER A 85 -15.30 -10.57 -1.84
CA SER A 85 -14.59 -10.20 -3.07
C SER A 85 -13.90 -8.84 -2.97
N ARG A 86 -14.52 -7.86 -2.31
CA ARG A 86 -13.92 -6.55 -2.05
C ARG A 86 -12.72 -6.66 -1.11
N SER A 87 -12.89 -7.36 0.02
CA SER A 87 -11.82 -7.56 1.00
C SER A 87 -10.65 -8.35 0.39
N PHE A 88 -10.95 -9.37 -0.43
CA PHE A 88 -9.94 -10.16 -1.13
C PHE A 88 -9.14 -9.31 -2.12
N LYS A 89 -9.84 -8.53 -2.97
CA LYS A 89 -9.18 -7.64 -3.93
C LYS A 89 -8.35 -6.56 -3.22
N SER A 90 -8.84 -6.02 -2.12
CA SER A 90 -8.11 -5.05 -1.30
C SER A 90 -6.82 -5.63 -0.73
N LEU A 91 -6.82 -6.90 -0.29
CA LEU A 91 -5.65 -7.53 0.32
C LEU A 91 -4.62 -8.03 -0.71
N PHE A 92 -5.10 -8.63 -1.81
CA PHE A 92 -4.22 -9.32 -2.78
C PHE A 92 -4.06 -8.60 -4.13
N GLY A 93 -4.65 -7.42 -4.30
CA GLY A 93 -4.59 -6.67 -5.56
C GLY A 93 -5.39 -7.28 -6.72
N SER A 94 -5.88 -8.52 -6.59
CA SER A 94 -6.62 -9.25 -7.61
C SER A 94 -7.97 -9.76 -7.09
N SER A 95 -8.95 -9.90 -8.00
CA SER A 95 -10.23 -10.49 -7.62
C SER A 95 -10.08 -12.00 -7.34
N PRO A 96 -10.91 -12.59 -6.44
CA PRO A 96 -10.87 -14.03 -6.16
C PRO A 96 -10.97 -14.89 -7.43
N LYS A 97 -11.78 -14.46 -8.40
CA LYS A 97 -11.96 -15.16 -9.68
C LYS A 97 -10.69 -15.21 -10.53
N ASN A 98 -9.86 -14.18 -10.43
CA ASN A 98 -8.68 -14.01 -11.28
C ASN A 98 -7.37 -14.37 -10.58
N ILE A 99 -7.41 -14.81 -9.32
CA ILE A 99 -6.20 -15.02 -8.52
C ILE A 99 -5.20 -15.98 -9.19
N ARG A 100 -5.66 -17.06 -9.82
CA ARG A 100 -4.78 -18.01 -10.51
C ARG A 100 -4.02 -17.34 -11.66
N ASN A 101 -4.72 -16.59 -12.51
CA ASN A 101 -4.08 -15.88 -13.63
C ASN A 101 -3.15 -14.77 -13.13
N TYR A 102 -3.51 -14.13 -12.03
CA TYR A 102 -2.69 -13.10 -11.39
C TYR A 102 -1.36 -13.68 -10.92
N LEU A 103 -1.39 -14.82 -10.21
CA LEU A 103 -0.17 -15.50 -9.73
C LEU A 103 0.71 -15.96 -10.88
N GLN A 104 0.13 -16.53 -11.94
CA GLN A 104 0.87 -16.95 -13.12
C GLN A 104 1.52 -15.77 -13.86
N LYS A 105 0.79 -14.65 -14.00
CA LYS A 105 1.26 -13.45 -14.70
C LYS A 105 2.48 -12.82 -14.00
N TYR A 106 2.50 -12.84 -12.67
CA TYR A 106 3.55 -12.21 -11.87
C TYR A 106 4.57 -13.23 -11.33
N GLU A 107 4.50 -14.49 -11.77
CA GLU A 107 5.39 -15.58 -11.35
C GLU A 107 5.48 -15.74 -9.83
N ILE A 108 4.38 -15.42 -9.11
CA ILE A 108 4.29 -15.53 -7.66
C ILE A 108 4.11 -17.00 -7.31
N PRO A 109 5.06 -17.66 -6.63
CA PRO A 109 4.92 -19.05 -6.22
C PRO A 109 3.76 -19.21 -5.23
N GLU A 110 2.93 -20.25 -5.43
CA GLU A 110 1.81 -20.54 -4.52
C GLU A 110 2.28 -20.67 -3.06
N PHE A 111 3.44 -21.27 -2.82
CA PHE A 111 3.95 -21.46 -1.48
C PHE A 111 4.31 -20.15 -0.77
N GLU A 112 4.69 -19.08 -1.47
CA GLU A 112 4.97 -17.78 -0.85
C GLU A 112 3.72 -17.13 -0.26
N LEU A 113 2.57 -17.33 -0.89
CA LEU A 113 1.28 -16.91 -0.34
C LEU A 113 0.96 -17.63 0.98
N PHE A 114 1.33 -18.92 1.08
CA PHE A 114 1.14 -19.73 2.28
C PHE A 114 2.25 -19.53 3.31
N ALA A 115 3.50 -19.38 2.90
CA ALA A 115 4.63 -19.11 3.78
C ALA A 115 4.43 -17.75 4.51
N ASN A 116 3.91 -16.74 3.82
CA ASN A 116 3.48 -15.50 4.45
C ASN A 116 2.29 -15.69 5.41
N CYS A 117 1.57 -16.81 5.32
CA CYS A 117 0.51 -17.18 6.26
C CYS A 117 1.03 -17.84 7.54
N GLU A 118 2.12 -18.61 7.47
CA GLU A 118 2.63 -19.39 8.61
C GLU A 118 3.77 -18.69 9.37
N ALA A 119 4.54 -17.83 8.69
CA ALA A 119 5.86 -17.40 9.18
C ALA A 119 5.96 -15.95 9.64
N LYS A 120 4.98 -15.09 9.43
CA LYS A 120 5.07 -13.74 10.01
C LYS A 120 4.78 -13.84 11.50
N SER A 121 5.86 -14.06 12.25
CA SER A 121 5.86 -13.86 13.69
C SER A 121 5.40 -12.42 13.97
N MET A 122 4.81 -12.21 15.11
CA MET A 122 4.23 -10.93 15.52
C MET A 122 5.28 -9.81 15.68
N GLU A 123 6.58 -10.16 15.75
CA GLU A 123 7.70 -9.22 15.64
C GLU A 123 7.83 -8.64 14.22
N GLU A 124 7.52 -9.42 13.18
CA GLU A 124 7.50 -8.94 11.80
C GLU A 124 6.30 -8.04 11.50
N GLN A 125 5.14 -8.22 12.18
CA GLN A 125 4.01 -7.29 12.08
C GLN A 125 4.28 -5.97 12.82
N LYS A 126 5.07 -5.99 13.89
CA LYS A 126 5.57 -4.76 14.54
C LYS A 126 6.58 -4.03 13.67
N MET A 127 7.34 -4.75 12.85
CA MET A 127 8.17 -4.21 11.76
C MET A 127 7.31 -3.64 10.62
N SER A 128 6.11 -4.18 10.37
CA SER A 128 5.18 -3.75 9.32
C SER A 128 4.70 -2.30 9.48
N LEU A 129 4.48 -1.80 10.70
CA LEU A 129 4.11 -0.38 10.91
C LEU A 129 5.26 0.59 10.57
N SER A 130 6.53 0.16 10.70
CA SER A 130 7.68 0.91 10.20
C SER A 130 7.86 0.74 8.68
N ASP A 131 7.23 -0.28 8.07
CA ASP A 131 7.27 -0.54 6.63
C ASP A 131 6.17 0.16 5.84
N ASP A 132 5.07 0.54 6.47
CA ASP A 132 3.95 1.23 5.80
C ASP A 132 4.39 2.54 5.14
N MET A 133 5.33 3.26 5.76
CA MET A 133 5.92 4.43 5.13
C MET A 133 6.69 4.07 3.84
N HIS A 134 7.41 2.95 3.81
CA HIS A 134 8.10 2.49 2.60
C HIS A 134 7.10 2.01 1.53
N LYS A 135 5.98 1.41 1.93
CA LYS A 135 4.90 1.03 1.00
C LYS A 135 4.34 2.21 0.20
N MET A 136 4.23 3.41 0.83
CA MET A 136 3.85 4.63 0.10
C MET A 136 4.80 4.92 -1.06
N ILE A 137 6.11 4.76 -0.82
CA ILE A 137 7.14 5.00 -1.84
C ILE A 137 6.99 3.99 -2.98
N PHE A 138 6.73 2.74 -2.65
CA PHE A 138 6.56 1.67 -3.63
C PHE A 138 5.36 1.91 -4.55
N THR A 139 4.28 2.51 -4.04
CA THR A 139 3.13 2.95 -4.84
C THR A 139 3.54 4.02 -5.86
N ILE A 140 4.31 5.01 -5.42
CA ILE A 140 4.79 6.07 -6.33
C ILE A 140 5.75 5.48 -7.37
N LEU A 141 6.68 4.64 -6.94
CA LEU A 141 7.65 3.98 -7.81
C LEU A 141 6.98 3.06 -8.84
N GLY A 142 5.86 2.43 -8.48
CA GLY A 142 5.10 1.58 -9.40
C GLY A 142 4.77 2.29 -10.72
N ASN A 143 4.32 3.55 -10.66
CA ASN A 143 4.06 4.34 -11.86
C ASN A 143 5.33 4.60 -12.70
N SER A 144 6.45 4.92 -12.04
CA SER A 144 7.73 5.13 -12.74
C SER A 144 8.26 3.84 -13.38
N PHE A 145 8.07 2.70 -12.70
CA PHE A 145 8.44 1.39 -13.26
C PHE A 145 7.54 0.95 -14.41
N GLU A 146 6.24 1.28 -14.39
CA GLU A 146 5.35 1.06 -15.54
C GLU A 146 5.81 1.85 -16.77
N GLU A 147 6.18 3.11 -16.62
CA GLU A 147 6.76 3.92 -17.69
C GLU A 147 8.09 3.33 -18.21
N MET A 148 8.93 2.80 -17.31
CA MET A 148 10.20 2.16 -17.66
C MET A 148 9.98 0.85 -18.41
N THR A 149 9.07 0.00 -17.95
CA THR A 149 8.72 -1.26 -18.62
C THR A 149 8.11 -1.02 -20.00
N ALA A 150 7.35 0.06 -20.15
CA ALA A 150 6.80 0.49 -21.43
C ALA A 150 7.83 1.15 -22.37
N GLY A 151 9.08 1.32 -21.92
CA GLY A 151 10.19 1.89 -22.71
C GLY A 151 10.19 3.42 -22.83
N PHE A 152 9.41 4.12 -22.00
CA PHE A 152 9.30 5.58 -21.99
C PHE A 152 10.14 6.25 -20.90
N CYS A 153 10.62 5.50 -19.92
CA CYS A 153 11.49 5.96 -18.85
C CYS A 153 12.82 5.21 -18.91
N SER A 154 13.93 5.91 -18.83
CA SER A 154 15.26 5.33 -18.85
C SER A 154 15.96 5.41 -17.50
N LYS A 155 15.52 6.31 -16.63
CA LYS A 155 16.16 6.58 -15.35
C LYS A 155 15.14 6.97 -14.27
N ILE A 156 15.31 6.37 -13.08
CA ILE A 156 14.60 6.75 -11.85
C ILE A 156 15.65 7.17 -10.81
N GLU A 157 15.46 8.33 -10.21
CA GLU A 157 16.32 8.85 -9.14
C GLU A 157 15.52 8.97 -7.84
N LEU A 158 16.04 8.36 -6.77
CA LEU A 158 15.59 8.59 -5.41
C LEU A 158 16.67 9.38 -4.67
N SER A 159 16.29 10.48 -4.04
CA SER A 159 17.21 11.29 -3.25
C SER A 159 16.65 11.51 -1.86
N LEU A 160 17.43 11.09 -0.85
CA LEU A 160 17.11 11.36 0.55
C LEU A 160 17.47 12.82 0.87
N LEU A 161 16.46 13.63 1.17
CA LEU A 161 16.62 15.05 1.44
C LEU A 161 16.59 15.31 2.95
N PRO A 162 17.12 16.47 3.43
CA PRO A 162 16.98 16.89 4.81
C PRO A 162 15.51 16.88 5.30
N TYR A 163 15.35 16.84 6.64
CA TYR A 163 14.03 16.84 7.30
C TYR A 163 13.13 15.66 6.97
N ASN A 164 13.73 14.49 6.67
CA ASN A 164 13.01 13.27 6.29
C ASN A 164 12.12 13.47 5.06
N CYS A 165 12.58 14.22 4.09
CA CYS A 165 11.97 14.32 2.78
C CYS A 165 12.60 13.32 1.81
N LEU A 166 11.79 12.79 0.89
CA LEU A 166 12.24 11.97 -0.21
C LEU A 166 11.84 12.62 -1.53
N ARG A 167 12.80 12.73 -2.44
CA ARG A 167 12.58 13.10 -3.83
C ARG A 167 12.62 11.86 -4.68
N ILE A 168 11.58 11.66 -5.49
CA ILE A 168 11.50 10.63 -6.53
C ILE A 168 11.38 11.38 -7.85
N PHE A 169 12.25 11.07 -8.80
CA PHE A 169 12.24 11.64 -10.15
C PHE A 169 12.33 10.51 -11.18
N ASP A 170 11.54 10.58 -12.22
CA ASP A 170 11.66 9.76 -13.42
C ASP A 170 11.72 10.64 -14.67
N ASP A 171 12.42 10.17 -15.69
CA ASP A 171 12.52 10.80 -17.01
C ASP A 171 11.47 10.27 -18.00
N GLY A 172 10.36 9.73 -17.50
CA GLY A 172 9.24 9.23 -18.27
C GLY A 172 8.48 10.34 -19.02
N ARG A 173 7.35 9.99 -19.62
CA ARG A 173 6.52 10.95 -20.38
C ARG A 173 5.83 12.02 -19.53
N GLY A 174 5.98 11.94 -18.22
CA GLY A 174 5.16 12.63 -17.23
C GLY A 174 3.85 11.88 -16.96
N ILE A 175 3.14 12.24 -15.90
CA ILE A 175 1.90 11.56 -15.53
C ILE A 175 0.93 11.59 -16.73
N LYS A 176 0.42 10.39 -17.08
CA LYS A 176 -0.57 10.24 -18.15
C LYS A 176 -1.89 10.85 -17.66
N LEU A 177 -2.34 11.89 -18.31
CA LEU A 177 -3.50 12.64 -17.88
C LEU A 177 -4.73 12.43 -18.77
N ASP A 178 -4.54 12.16 -20.08
CA ASP A 178 -5.60 11.77 -21.02
C ASP A 178 -5.05 11.17 -22.32
N ASP A 179 -5.93 10.54 -23.11
CA ASP A 179 -5.58 9.93 -24.40
C ASP A 179 -5.29 10.97 -25.51
N ASP A 180 -5.71 12.23 -25.32
CA ASP A 180 -5.46 13.34 -26.26
C ASP A 180 -4.10 14.05 -26.04
N GLY A 181 -3.35 13.65 -25.01
CA GLY A 181 -2.03 14.20 -24.68
C GLY A 181 -2.05 15.61 -24.06
N VAL A 182 -3.22 16.13 -23.75
CA VAL A 182 -3.38 17.45 -23.08
C VAL A 182 -3.40 17.23 -21.57
N ILE A 183 -2.64 18.05 -20.83
CA ILE A 183 -2.72 18.07 -19.38
C ILE A 183 -3.92 18.94 -18.99
N HIS A 184 -4.97 18.30 -18.49
CA HIS A 184 -6.02 19.00 -17.79
C HIS A 184 -5.57 19.23 -16.35
N GLU A 185 -5.37 20.48 -15.97
CA GLU A 185 -4.90 20.88 -14.62
C GLU A 185 -5.78 20.28 -13.52
N GLU A 186 -7.09 20.19 -13.77
CA GLU A 186 -8.04 19.56 -12.84
C GLU A 186 -7.77 18.07 -12.62
N ILE A 187 -7.31 17.33 -13.65
CA ILE A 187 -6.99 15.91 -13.55
C ILE A 187 -5.76 15.72 -12.67
N LEU A 188 -4.70 16.52 -12.89
CA LEU A 188 -3.50 16.46 -12.06
C LEU A 188 -3.83 16.76 -10.60
N GLN A 189 -4.64 17.80 -10.35
CA GLN A 189 -5.10 18.13 -9.01
C GLN A 189 -5.88 16.98 -8.38
N ASN A 190 -6.84 16.41 -9.11
CA ASN A 190 -7.74 15.38 -8.60
C ASN A 190 -7.04 14.01 -8.39
N LEU A 191 -5.99 13.72 -9.15
CA LEU A 191 -5.24 12.47 -9.03
C LEU A 191 -4.61 12.30 -7.64
N PHE A 192 -4.20 13.40 -7.02
CA PHE A 192 -3.55 13.42 -5.71
C PHE A 192 -4.43 13.98 -4.59
N SER A 193 -5.55 14.65 -4.91
CA SER A 193 -6.39 15.27 -3.88
C SER A 193 -7.03 14.23 -2.96
N GLY A 194 -6.62 14.25 -1.72
CA GLY A 194 -7.12 13.42 -0.64
C GLY A 194 -7.79 14.26 0.46
N LYS A 195 -7.86 13.71 1.65
CA LYS A 195 -8.31 14.38 2.87
C LYS A 195 -7.30 14.10 3.99
N PRO A 196 -7.16 14.99 4.97
CA PRO A 196 -6.36 14.70 6.16
C PRO A 196 -6.83 13.43 6.84
N ILE A 197 -5.88 12.60 7.24
CA ILE A 197 -6.11 11.33 7.95
C ILE A 197 -5.45 11.46 9.31
N THR A 198 -6.17 11.08 10.37
CA THR A 198 -5.61 11.00 11.72
C THR A 198 -4.90 9.66 11.93
N LYS A 199 -4.00 9.59 12.93
CA LYS A 199 -3.35 8.33 13.33
C LYS A 199 -4.38 7.25 13.69
N VAL A 200 -5.52 7.64 14.28
CA VAL A 200 -6.59 6.70 14.64
C VAL A 200 -7.30 6.16 13.40
N GLU A 201 -7.66 7.02 12.44
CA GLU A 201 -8.25 6.58 11.17
C GLU A 201 -7.29 5.70 10.40
N TYR A 202 -6.00 6.07 10.35
CA TYR A 202 -4.97 5.27 9.71
C TYR A 202 -4.87 3.87 10.33
N ALA A 203 -4.80 3.77 11.64
CA ALA A 203 -4.77 2.48 12.35
C ALA A 203 -6.04 1.63 12.13
N GLN A 204 -7.19 2.26 11.82
CA GLN A 204 -8.45 1.58 11.54
C GLN A 204 -8.58 1.10 10.08
N MET A 205 -7.75 1.61 9.16
CA MET A 205 -7.82 1.26 7.74
C MET A 205 -7.33 -0.16 7.45
N GLY A 206 -6.56 -0.77 8.35
CA GLY A 206 -5.99 -2.12 8.15
C GLY A 206 -4.90 -2.13 7.08
N ASP A 207 -4.68 -3.28 6.44
CA ASP A 207 -3.77 -3.34 5.29
C ASP A 207 -4.33 -2.49 4.15
N LEU A 208 -3.69 -1.34 3.97
CA LEU A 208 -4.07 -0.38 2.96
C LEU A 208 -3.66 -0.89 1.57
N PRO A 209 -4.57 -0.86 0.59
CA PRO A 209 -4.13 -0.92 -0.79
C PRO A 209 -3.39 0.38 -1.07
N PHE A 210 -2.06 0.33 -1.04
CA PHE A 210 -1.21 1.44 -1.47
C PHE A 210 -1.17 1.53 -3.00
N ASP A 211 -2.32 1.38 -3.66
CA ASP A 211 -2.52 1.60 -5.10
C ASP A 211 -3.18 2.96 -5.39
N ASP A 212 -3.48 3.74 -4.34
CA ASP A 212 -4.12 5.04 -4.44
C ASP A 212 -3.17 6.19 -4.05
N LEU A 213 -2.77 6.97 -5.03
CA LEU A 213 -1.94 8.17 -4.83
C LEU A 213 -2.60 9.22 -3.92
N LYS A 214 -3.94 9.25 -3.83
CA LYS A 214 -4.68 10.13 -2.91
C LYS A 214 -4.44 9.73 -1.46
N LEU A 215 -4.42 8.41 -1.21
CA LEU A 215 -4.10 7.89 0.10
C LEU A 215 -2.66 8.23 0.48
N VAL A 216 -1.70 7.97 -0.41
CA VAL A 216 -0.28 8.31 -0.21
C VAL A 216 -0.12 9.78 0.16
N ASN A 217 -0.79 10.67 -0.59
CA ASN A 217 -0.73 12.10 -0.32
C ASN A 217 -1.37 12.47 1.03
N SER A 218 -2.47 11.81 1.41
CA SER A 218 -3.14 12.02 2.70
C SER A 218 -2.27 11.63 3.91
N LEU A 219 -1.31 10.71 3.70
CA LEU A 219 -0.35 10.26 4.72
C LEU A 219 0.94 11.11 4.75
N CYS A 220 1.05 12.11 3.88
CA CYS A 220 2.16 13.05 3.86
C CYS A 220 1.80 14.35 4.60
N GLU A 221 2.73 14.83 5.43
CA GLU A 221 2.66 16.21 5.96
C GLU A 221 2.68 17.21 4.81
N LYS A 222 3.57 16.97 3.84
CA LYS A 222 3.68 17.75 2.60
C LYS A 222 4.00 16.85 1.43
N LEU A 223 3.39 17.14 0.27
CA LEU A 223 3.73 16.54 -1.02
C LEU A 223 3.75 17.64 -2.08
N THR A 224 4.79 17.66 -2.89
CA THR A 224 4.91 18.52 -4.08
C THR A 224 5.09 17.63 -5.30
N ILE A 225 4.28 17.86 -6.33
CA ILE A 225 4.43 17.20 -7.61
C ILE A 225 4.83 18.21 -8.67
N THR A 226 5.81 17.84 -9.50
CA THR A 226 6.24 18.61 -10.67
C THR A 226 6.25 17.69 -11.88
N VAL A 227 5.58 18.11 -12.95
CA VAL A 227 5.51 17.35 -14.23
C VAL A 227 6.04 18.20 -15.35
N TRP A 228 7.04 17.67 -16.08
CA TRP A 228 7.56 18.24 -17.32
C TRP A 228 6.91 17.55 -18.50
N ARG A 229 6.11 18.28 -19.26
CA ARG A 229 5.41 17.71 -20.42
C ARG A 229 5.02 18.80 -21.43
N ASN A 230 5.10 18.47 -22.71
CA ASN A 230 4.65 19.34 -23.80
C ASN A 230 5.24 20.76 -23.76
N GLY A 231 6.53 20.89 -23.38
CA GLY A 231 7.21 22.20 -23.29
C GLY A 231 6.74 23.08 -22.12
N LYS A 232 6.04 22.51 -21.15
CA LYS A 232 5.61 23.19 -19.92
C LYS A 232 6.04 22.45 -18.67
N ILE A 233 6.09 23.16 -17.58
CA ILE A 233 6.26 22.63 -16.22
C ILE A 233 4.94 22.87 -15.49
N TYR A 234 4.38 21.82 -14.90
CA TYR A 234 3.19 21.87 -14.05
C TYR A 234 3.59 21.55 -12.62
N GLU A 235 3.07 22.31 -11.66
CA GLU A 235 3.43 22.16 -10.25
C GLU A 235 2.21 22.29 -9.35
N GLN A 236 2.13 21.42 -8.35
CA GLN A 236 1.07 21.40 -7.36
C GLN A 236 1.61 21.01 -6.00
N ASP A 237 1.26 21.81 -4.98
CA ASP A 237 1.57 21.52 -3.58
C ASP A 237 0.35 20.99 -2.83
N TYR A 238 0.59 20.07 -1.90
CA TYR A 238 -0.40 19.50 -1.00
C TYR A 238 0.10 19.52 0.44
N ILE A 239 -0.83 19.71 1.37
CA ILE A 239 -0.63 19.51 2.81
C ILE A 239 -1.68 18.51 3.27
N ARG A 240 -1.24 17.34 3.76
CA ARG A 240 -2.12 16.25 4.23
C ARG A 240 -3.24 15.93 3.23
N GLY A 241 -2.87 15.75 1.97
CA GLY A 241 -3.80 15.44 0.89
C GLY A 241 -4.57 16.62 0.30
N VAL A 242 -4.55 17.80 0.97
CA VAL A 242 -5.30 18.97 0.54
C VAL A 242 -4.47 19.86 -0.37
N PRO A 243 -4.92 20.16 -1.61
CA PRO A 243 -4.21 21.07 -2.51
C PRO A 243 -4.18 22.49 -1.91
N GLN A 244 -3.02 23.15 -2.01
CA GLN A 244 -2.82 24.49 -1.42
C GLN A 244 -3.18 25.63 -2.37
N HIS A 245 -3.18 25.36 -3.65
CA HIS A 245 -3.51 26.29 -4.72
C HIS A 245 -3.97 25.49 -5.95
N SER A 246 -4.46 26.15 -6.97
CA SER A 246 -4.65 25.50 -8.29
C SER A 246 -3.32 25.12 -8.90
N VAL A 247 -3.32 24.11 -9.78
CA VAL A 247 -2.11 23.73 -10.53
C VAL A 247 -1.53 24.97 -11.21
N THR A 248 -0.23 25.18 -11.00
CA THR A 248 0.48 26.25 -11.72
C THR A 248 1.15 25.67 -12.95
N SER A 249 1.15 26.42 -14.05
CA SER A 249 1.88 26.04 -15.25
C SER A 249 2.75 27.17 -15.77
N LYS A 250 3.96 26.83 -16.26
CA LYS A 250 4.90 27.78 -16.85
C LYS A 250 5.65 27.12 -18.03
N PRO A 251 6.20 27.92 -18.98
CA PRO A 251 7.06 27.38 -20.03
C PRO A 251 8.24 26.60 -19.44
N ASN A 252 8.62 25.52 -20.11
CA ASN A 252 9.76 24.72 -19.69
C ASN A 252 11.06 25.32 -20.27
N ASP A 253 11.77 26.05 -19.44
CA ASP A 253 13.10 26.59 -19.71
C ASP A 253 14.22 25.75 -19.07
N SER A 254 13.86 24.63 -18.44
CA SER A 254 14.81 23.70 -17.84
C SER A 254 15.44 22.76 -18.88
N LYS A 255 16.50 22.04 -18.45
CA LYS A 255 17.13 21.00 -19.28
C LYS A 255 16.37 19.66 -19.27
N ILE A 256 15.30 19.54 -18.49
CA ILE A 256 14.48 18.34 -18.38
C ILE A 256 13.38 18.43 -19.42
N PRO A 257 13.39 17.60 -20.48
CA PRO A 257 12.41 17.70 -21.56
C PRO A 257 11.03 17.16 -21.15
N HIS A 258 11.02 16.09 -20.37
CA HIS A 258 9.84 15.41 -19.84
C HIS A 258 10.19 14.65 -18.56
N GLY A 259 9.20 14.28 -17.76
CA GLY A 259 9.40 13.53 -16.53
C GLY A 259 8.40 13.89 -15.45
N THR A 260 8.49 13.15 -14.35
CA THR A 260 7.72 13.41 -13.12
C THR A 260 8.66 13.51 -11.94
N GLN A 261 8.43 14.48 -11.07
CA GLN A 261 9.08 14.57 -9.78
C GLN A 261 8.03 14.64 -8.68
N ILE A 262 8.22 13.82 -7.65
CA ILE A 262 7.44 13.88 -6.42
C ILE A 262 8.43 14.10 -5.27
N ILE A 263 8.19 15.16 -4.48
CA ILE A 263 8.89 15.39 -3.22
C ILE A 263 7.86 15.22 -2.11
N LEU A 264 8.11 14.29 -1.22
CA LEU A 264 7.21 13.98 -0.12
C LEU A 264 7.90 14.05 1.23
N LYS A 265 7.13 14.44 2.25
CA LYS A 265 7.47 14.38 3.66
C LYS A 265 6.38 13.61 4.39
N PRO A 266 6.67 12.41 4.93
CA PRO A 266 5.69 11.65 5.70
C PRO A 266 5.20 12.41 6.92
N ASP A 267 3.93 12.21 7.30
CA ASP A 267 3.35 12.89 8.47
C ASP A 267 3.81 12.22 9.77
N THR A 268 4.59 12.93 10.57
CA THR A 268 5.10 12.49 11.87
C THR A 268 3.99 12.30 12.92
N SER A 269 2.80 12.81 12.67
CA SER A 269 1.65 12.56 13.54
C SER A 269 0.99 11.19 13.30
N ILE A 270 1.29 10.55 12.16
CA ILE A 270 0.78 9.25 11.76
C ILE A 270 1.84 8.16 12.00
N PHE A 271 3.05 8.35 11.47
CA PHE A 271 4.13 7.38 11.52
C PHE A 271 5.01 7.59 12.75
N GLU A 272 5.37 6.51 13.45
CA GLU A 272 6.28 6.56 14.61
C GLU A 272 7.73 6.84 14.18
N SER A 273 8.12 6.39 13.00
CA SER A 273 9.40 6.73 12.37
C SER A 273 9.15 7.19 10.95
N THR A 274 9.77 8.32 10.58
CA THR A 274 9.73 8.87 9.22
C THR A 274 11.10 8.81 8.53
N GLN A 275 12.03 8.02 9.08
CA GLN A 275 13.34 7.83 8.46
C GLN A 275 13.29 6.81 7.33
N PHE A 276 13.72 7.23 6.15
CA PHE A 276 13.87 6.36 5.00
C PHE A 276 15.13 5.51 5.11
N SER A 277 15.01 4.20 4.84
CA SER A 277 16.15 3.29 4.76
C SER A 277 16.52 3.03 3.31
N LYS A 278 17.76 3.40 2.96
CA LYS A 278 18.31 3.13 1.62
C LYS A 278 18.38 1.63 1.35
N GLU A 279 18.75 0.85 2.35
CA GLU A 279 18.85 -0.61 2.27
C GLU A 279 17.49 -1.24 1.95
N LYS A 280 16.42 -0.81 2.64
CA LYS A 280 15.07 -1.31 2.39
C LYS A 280 14.59 -0.97 0.99
N LEU A 281 14.84 0.25 0.52
CA LEU A 281 14.49 0.67 -0.85
C LEU A 281 15.25 -0.17 -1.89
N GLN A 282 16.55 -0.39 -1.69
CA GLN A 282 17.37 -1.22 -2.59
C GLN A 282 16.91 -2.67 -2.62
N THR A 283 16.61 -3.26 -1.46
CA THR A 283 16.12 -4.63 -1.34
C THR A 283 14.81 -4.79 -2.11
N TRP A 284 13.84 -3.91 -1.86
CA TRP A 284 12.55 -3.97 -2.54
C TRP A 284 12.68 -3.83 -4.06
N ILE A 285 13.49 -2.87 -4.56
CA ILE A 285 13.72 -2.69 -5.99
C ILE A 285 14.37 -3.95 -6.60
N THR A 286 15.31 -4.56 -5.88
CA THR A 286 15.99 -5.77 -6.36
C THR A 286 15.04 -6.97 -6.43
N GLU A 287 14.14 -7.11 -5.45
CA GLU A 287 13.19 -8.21 -5.35
C GLU A 287 12.06 -8.11 -6.39
N ASN A 288 11.60 -6.89 -6.69
CA ASN A 288 10.42 -6.68 -7.54
C ASN A 288 10.77 -6.28 -8.98
N TYR A 289 11.95 -5.69 -9.22
CA TYR A 289 12.37 -5.12 -10.51
C TYR A 289 13.84 -5.40 -10.80
N CYS A 290 14.28 -6.65 -10.62
CA CYS A 290 15.70 -7.03 -10.72
C CYS A 290 16.34 -6.67 -12.08
N ASP A 291 15.59 -6.77 -13.17
CA ASP A 291 16.06 -6.47 -14.52
C ASP A 291 16.21 -4.96 -14.77
N LEU A 292 15.53 -4.12 -14.00
CA LEU A 292 15.51 -2.66 -14.13
C LEU A 292 16.36 -1.95 -13.07
N LYS A 293 16.91 -2.68 -12.10
CA LYS A 293 17.68 -2.10 -10.98
C LYS A 293 18.86 -1.22 -11.38
N GLY A 294 19.46 -1.48 -12.54
CA GLY A 294 20.56 -0.69 -13.10
C GLY A 294 20.16 0.72 -13.57
N ASN A 295 18.85 0.96 -13.72
CA ASN A 295 18.27 2.22 -14.13
C ASN A 295 17.77 3.07 -12.95
N VAL A 296 17.94 2.58 -11.71
CA VAL A 296 17.49 3.25 -10.49
C VAL A 296 18.70 3.69 -9.66
N GLU A 297 18.79 4.99 -9.41
CA GLU A 297 19.82 5.59 -8.56
C GLU A 297 19.22 6.00 -7.21
N ILE A 298 19.86 5.62 -6.10
CA ILE A 298 19.48 6.03 -4.74
C ILE A 298 20.63 6.83 -4.14
N ASN A 299 20.41 8.13 -3.98
CA ASN A 299 21.37 9.13 -3.51
C ASN A 299 21.11 9.58 -2.06
#